data_e979142b26df4d903a232432f946e9b0
#
_entry.id   e979142b26df4d903a232432f946e9b0
#
_cell.length_a   1.000
_cell.length_b   1.000
_cell.length_c   1.000
_cell.angle_alpha   90.00
_cell.angle_beta   90.00
_cell.angle_gamma   90.00
#
_symmetry.space_group_name_H-M   'P 1'
#
loop_
_entity.id
_entity.type
_entity.pdbx_description
1 polymer ?
#
loop_
_entity_poly.entity_id
_entity_poly.type
_entity_poly.pdbx_seq_one_letter_code
_entity_poly.pdbx_strand_id
1 'polypeptide(L)'
;LDSVVVVIDPMANPDGRDRYVYWYRGVRATPANPEPASREHRPPWPGGRYNHYLFDLNRDWTWATQPETRARLVVWGRFNPQVHVDFHEMGYNSTYFFFPAAEPLNPIYPDYTVRWAEYFGRANAREFDGRRWLYYTGETFDMFYPGFGDSWPSLVGAIGMTYEQAGSGGAGLAVRRRDGTVLSLHDRATHHRVAGLSTLRAMAGRKTELLQEFAAFHRTQGDGQPDVLLVPGPDSTAVQSLVAALQTQGVSVDRSTRPFRAAARPHPGFDSREDFPVGTLRVRARQARGRLAVTLMQPETLLADGISSTYDITARSLPYAYGEEAHSTDDVTEAGIELLPAMAEDRATQVQPGAYGWLVPPTYRVAGPLYRFVAAGGRAFAIPAEFQVSGMSWPAGSVFVPGNDEAASRLQSSGLAAFARAVDGGTTDAGRDLGTGSAVLVSAPRIGVLTGAGFW
;
A
#
# COMPACT_ATOMS: atom_id res chain seq x y z
N LEU A 1 1.86 11.38 -31.90
CA LEU A 1 1.25 10.32 -31.08
C LEU A 1 1.09 8.97 -31.81
N ASP A 2 1.33 8.90 -33.12
CA ASP A 2 1.18 7.65 -33.90
C ASP A 2 2.17 6.53 -33.48
N SER A 3 3.14 6.86 -32.64
CA SER A 3 4.20 5.94 -32.19
C SER A 3 4.08 5.49 -30.75
N VAL A 4 3.15 6.05 -29.96
CA VAL A 4 3.00 5.77 -28.52
C VAL A 4 1.53 5.74 -28.13
N VAL A 5 1.21 4.86 -27.18
CA VAL A 5 -0.09 4.86 -26.50
C VAL A 5 0.07 5.66 -25.20
N VAL A 6 -0.85 6.59 -24.97
CA VAL A 6 -0.86 7.42 -23.75
C VAL A 6 -2.11 7.10 -22.94
N VAL A 7 -1.92 6.73 -21.71
CA VAL A 7 -3.01 6.54 -20.74
C VAL A 7 -2.88 7.64 -19.68
N ILE A 8 -3.94 8.35 -19.43
CA ILE A 8 -3.97 9.45 -18.45
C ILE A 8 -5.00 9.12 -17.39
N ASP A 9 -4.55 9.07 -16.13
CA ASP A 9 -5.42 9.14 -14.95
C ASP A 9 -5.46 10.59 -14.48
N PRO A 10 -6.50 11.36 -14.84
CA PRO A 10 -6.54 12.80 -14.59
C PRO A 10 -6.85 13.14 -13.13
N MET A 11 -7.22 12.15 -12.31
CA MET A 11 -7.74 12.39 -10.96
C MET A 11 -7.48 11.21 -10.04
N ALA A 12 -6.19 11.04 -9.68
CA ALA A 12 -5.74 9.94 -8.83
C ALA A 12 -6.41 9.90 -7.44
N ASN A 13 -6.86 11.05 -6.93
CA ASN A 13 -7.53 11.20 -5.65
C ASN A 13 -8.79 12.09 -5.79
N PRO A 14 -9.94 11.54 -6.20
CA PRO A 14 -11.16 12.32 -6.44
C PRO A 14 -11.68 13.01 -5.18
N ASP A 15 -11.70 12.33 -4.03
CA ASP A 15 -12.19 12.90 -2.77
C ASP A 15 -11.30 14.02 -2.25
N GLY A 16 -9.99 13.85 -2.30
CA GLY A 16 -9.04 14.90 -1.93
C GLY A 16 -9.15 16.12 -2.83
N ARG A 17 -9.26 15.90 -4.14
CA ARG A 17 -9.46 16.95 -5.13
C ARG A 17 -10.75 17.73 -4.85
N ASP A 18 -11.87 17.05 -4.64
CA ASP A 18 -13.16 17.68 -4.43
C ASP A 18 -13.17 18.45 -3.10
N ARG A 19 -12.63 17.88 -2.02
CA ARG A 19 -12.48 18.57 -0.73
C ARG A 19 -11.72 19.89 -0.89
N TYR A 20 -10.57 19.86 -1.58
CA TYR A 20 -9.78 21.06 -1.84
C TYR A 20 -10.54 22.07 -2.69
N VAL A 21 -11.14 21.66 -3.80
CA VAL A 21 -11.84 22.56 -4.74
C VAL A 21 -13.07 23.22 -4.11
N TYR A 22 -13.87 22.48 -3.34
CA TYR A 22 -15.02 23.04 -2.63
C TYR A 22 -14.59 24.08 -1.60
N TRP A 23 -13.58 23.74 -0.79
CA TRP A 23 -13.01 24.70 0.16
C TRP A 23 -12.49 25.95 -0.55
N TYR A 24 -11.65 25.78 -1.56
CA TYR A 24 -11.02 26.88 -2.28
C TYR A 24 -12.07 27.82 -2.90
N ARG A 25 -13.09 27.27 -3.54
CA ARG A 25 -14.20 28.05 -4.12
C ARG A 25 -14.95 28.87 -3.07
N GLY A 26 -15.07 28.37 -1.85
CA GLY A 26 -15.73 29.05 -0.76
C GLY A 26 -14.93 30.19 -0.11
N VAL A 27 -13.61 30.24 -0.31
CA VAL A 27 -12.72 31.21 0.37
C VAL A 27 -11.95 32.14 -0.58
N ARG A 28 -11.88 31.80 -1.88
CA ARG A 28 -11.13 32.59 -2.84
C ARG A 28 -11.73 33.97 -3.05
N ALA A 29 -10.86 34.96 -3.25
CA ALA A 29 -11.28 36.31 -3.70
C ALA A 29 -11.61 36.32 -5.20
N THR A 30 -12.28 37.39 -5.67
CA THR A 30 -12.56 37.64 -7.08
C THR A 30 -12.19 39.09 -7.39
N PRO A 31 -11.09 39.32 -8.14
CA PRO A 31 -10.11 38.39 -8.65
C PRO A 31 -9.35 37.66 -7.53
N ALA A 32 -8.67 36.50 -7.85
CA ALA A 32 -7.85 35.76 -6.90
C ALA A 32 -6.79 36.68 -6.26
N ASN A 33 -6.62 36.57 -4.95
CA ASN A 33 -5.67 37.40 -4.20
C ASN A 33 -4.32 36.63 -4.10
N PRO A 34 -3.21 37.09 -4.70
CA PRO A 34 -1.93 36.42 -4.65
C PRO A 34 -1.19 36.53 -3.29
N GLU A 35 -1.70 37.33 -2.33
CA GLU A 35 -1.00 37.53 -1.08
C GLU A 35 -1.03 36.28 -0.19
N PRO A 36 0.14 35.70 0.23
CA PRO A 36 0.23 34.46 0.98
C PRO A 36 -0.55 34.49 2.33
N ALA A 37 -0.80 35.64 2.88
CA ALA A 37 -1.58 35.81 4.09
C ALA A 37 -3.09 35.62 3.88
N SER A 38 -3.57 35.68 2.64
CA SER A 38 -4.97 35.44 2.30
C SER A 38 -5.41 34.03 2.68
N ARG A 39 -6.68 33.91 3.09
CA ARG A 39 -7.28 32.64 3.50
C ARG A 39 -7.22 31.58 2.42
N GLU A 40 -7.28 31.96 1.15
CA GLU A 40 -7.23 31.04 -0.01
C GLU A 40 -5.90 30.31 -0.18
N HIS A 41 -4.84 30.68 0.58
CA HIS A 41 -3.54 30.03 0.60
C HIS A 41 -3.31 29.16 1.85
N ARG A 42 -4.35 28.98 2.68
CA ARG A 42 -4.26 28.25 3.96
C ARG A 42 -5.32 27.14 4.02
N PRO A 43 -5.15 26.05 3.22
CA PRO A 43 -6.09 24.94 3.26
C PRO A 43 -6.10 24.31 4.65
N PRO A 44 -7.29 24.05 5.22
CA PRO A 44 -7.39 23.33 6.49
C PRO A 44 -7.01 21.86 6.28
N TRP A 45 -6.51 21.24 7.34
CA TRP A 45 -6.36 19.80 7.36
C TRP A 45 -7.72 19.10 7.12
N PRO A 46 -7.81 18.02 6.37
CA PRO A 46 -6.74 17.21 5.74
C PRO A 46 -6.33 17.69 4.33
N GLY A 47 -6.84 18.80 3.83
CA GLY A 47 -6.50 19.32 2.51
C GLY A 47 -6.88 18.38 1.36
N GLY A 48 -6.13 18.44 0.28
CA GLY A 48 -6.32 17.60 -0.91
C GLY A 48 -5.45 16.34 -0.96
N ARG A 49 -4.54 16.12 -0.01
CA ARG A 49 -3.56 15.04 -0.03
C ARG A 49 -4.19 13.67 0.18
N TYR A 50 -5.11 13.55 1.13
CA TYR A 50 -5.67 12.29 1.58
C TYR A 50 -7.00 11.96 0.90
N ASN A 51 -7.28 10.65 0.71
CA ASN A 51 -8.55 10.18 0.17
C ASN A 51 -9.71 10.35 1.19
N HIS A 52 -10.85 9.73 0.93
CA HIS A 52 -12.03 9.77 1.82
C HIS A 52 -11.70 9.26 3.24
N TYR A 53 -10.95 8.18 3.34
CA TYR A 53 -10.59 7.53 4.60
C TYR A 53 -9.29 8.07 5.24
N LEU A 54 -8.77 9.18 4.74
CA LEU A 54 -7.55 9.85 5.21
C LEU A 54 -6.26 9.03 4.97
N PHE A 55 -6.24 8.18 3.95
CA PHE A 55 -5.04 7.51 3.49
C PHE A 55 -4.31 8.32 2.43
N ASP A 56 -2.97 8.29 2.49
CA ASP A 56 -2.11 8.81 1.44
C ASP A 56 -1.98 7.78 0.31
N LEU A 57 -2.60 8.06 -0.84
CA LEU A 57 -2.56 7.15 -1.98
C LEU A 57 -1.17 7.02 -2.61
N ASN A 58 -0.27 8.00 -2.36
CA ASN A 58 1.13 7.91 -2.76
C ASN A 58 2.02 7.16 -1.73
N ARG A 59 1.41 6.43 -0.80
CA ARG A 59 2.07 5.47 0.11
C ARG A 59 1.44 4.09 0.01
N ASP A 60 0.33 3.97 -0.71
CA ASP A 60 -0.51 2.77 -0.77
C ASP A 60 -0.24 1.86 -1.99
N TRP A 61 0.70 2.21 -2.88
CA TRP A 61 0.94 1.43 -4.10
C TRP A 61 1.30 -0.04 -3.83
N THR A 62 2.11 -0.30 -2.81
CA THR A 62 2.48 -1.67 -2.41
C THR A 62 1.45 -2.34 -1.50
N TRP A 63 0.77 -1.56 -0.66
CA TRP A 63 -0.21 -2.10 0.27
C TRP A 63 -1.56 -2.38 -0.39
N ALA A 64 -1.94 -1.55 -1.37
CA ALA A 64 -3.19 -1.62 -2.11
C ALA A 64 -4.42 -1.77 -1.19
N THR A 65 -4.41 -1.06 -0.06
CA THR A 65 -5.50 -1.10 0.91
C THR A 65 -6.70 -0.27 0.47
N GLN A 66 -6.46 0.75 -0.36
CA GLN A 66 -7.49 1.67 -0.79
C GLN A 66 -8.13 1.25 -2.13
N PRO A 67 -9.43 1.47 -2.33
CA PRO A 67 -10.13 1.10 -3.56
C PRO A 67 -9.55 1.80 -4.79
N GLU A 68 -9.10 3.05 -4.67
CA GLU A 68 -8.49 3.82 -5.75
C GLU A 68 -7.19 3.15 -6.23
N THR A 69 -6.34 2.72 -5.29
CA THR A 69 -5.10 2.00 -5.62
C THR A 69 -5.40 0.66 -6.29
N ARG A 70 -6.31 -0.14 -5.75
CA ARG A 70 -6.69 -1.42 -6.36
C ARG A 70 -7.24 -1.26 -7.78
N ALA A 71 -8.11 -0.27 -8.00
CA ALA A 71 -8.64 0.03 -9.32
C ALA A 71 -7.52 0.43 -10.31
N ARG A 72 -6.56 1.24 -9.85
CA ARG A 72 -5.39 1.66 -10.64
C ARG A 72 -4.49 0.48 -11.01
N LEU A 73 -4.24 -0.45 -10.08
CA LEU A 73 -3.45 -1.65 -10.34
C LEU A 73 -4.08 -2.54 -11.42
N VAL A 74 -5.41 -2.64 -11.48
CA VAL A 74 -6.12 -3.36 -12.55
C VAL A 74 -5.87 -2.71 -13.91
N VAL A 75 -5.99 -1.38 -14.00
CA VAL A 75 -5.71 -0.63 -15.24
C VAL A 75 -4.23 -0.76 -15.61
N TRP A 76 -3.34 -0.64 -14.63
CA TRP A 76 -1.90 -0.84 -14.84
C TRP A 76 -1.60 -2.22 -15.44
N GLY A 77 -2.13 -3.28 -14.83
CA GLY A 77 -1.92 -4.66 -15.32
C GLY A 77 -2.40 -4.87 -16.76
N ARG A 78 -3.45 -4.15 -17.19
CA ARG A 78 -3.97 -4.22 -18.56
C ARG A 78 -3.04 -3.57 -19.58
N PHE A 79 -2.42 -2.44 -19.24
CA PHE A 79 -1.57 -1.67 -20.19
C PHE A 79 -0.09 -2.00 -20.06
N ASN A 80 0.38 -2.39 -18.86
CA ASN A 80 1.78 -2.67 -18.53
C ASN A 80 2.74 -1.64 -19.18
N PRO A 81 2.68 -0.37 -18.78
CA PRO A 81 3.35 0.72 -19.46
C PRO A 81 4.88 0.65 -19.31
N GLN A 82 5.62 1.15 -20.30
CA GLN A 82 7.08 1.23 -20.28
C GLN A 82 7.59 2.46 -19.53
N VAL A 83 6.78 3.51 -19.47
CA VAL A 83 7.08 4.76 -18.75
C VAL A 83 5.87 5.17 -17.95
N HIS A 84 6.11 5.59 -16.72
CA HIS A 84 5.11 6.15 -15.83
C HIS A 84 5.60 7.49 -15.29
N VAL A 85 4.73 8.48 -15.27
CA VAL A 85 5.00 9.78 -14.66
C VAL A 85 3.90 10.12 -13.68
N ASP A 86 4.27 10.33 -12.44
CA ASP A 86 3.40 10.82 -11.39
C ASP A 86 3.59 12.33 -11.25
N PHE A 87 2.54 13.12 -11.55
CA PHE A 87 2.58 14.57 -11.52
C PHE A 87 2.12 15.09 -10.18
N HIS A 88 3.02 15.77 -9.49
CA HIS A 88 2.86 16.29 -8.13
C HIS A 88 3.09 17.79 -8.03
N GLU A 89 2.72 18.34 -6.88
CA GLU A 89 3.03 19.71 -6.50
C GLU A 89 3.66 19.77 -5.10
N MET A 90 4.77 20.50 -5.00
CA MET A 90 5.47 20.82 -3.75
C MET A 90 5.23 22.28 -3.32
N GLY A 91 5.86 22.76 -2.24
CA GLY A 91 5.66 24.11 -1.73
C GLY A 91 5.87 25.20 -2.80
N TYR A 92 5.00 26.21 -2.85
CA TYR A 92 4.92 27.21 -3.90
C TYR A 92 6.16 28.14 -4.03
N ASN A 93 7.06 28.13 -3.05
CA ASN A 93 8.33 28.85 -3.12
C ASN A 93 9.48 28.02 -3.75
N SER A 94 9.22 26.78 -4.08
CA SER A 94 10.16 25.92 -4.84
C SER A 94 10.18 26.28 -6.32
N THR A 95 10.97 25.54 -7.11
CA THR A 95 10.98 25.67 -8.57
C THR A 95 10.22 24.51 -9.23
N TYR A 96 10.87 23.74 -10.05
CA TYR A 96 10.34 22.51 -10.62
C TYR A 96 11.34 21.37 -10.38
N PHE A 97 10.85 20.18 -10.10
CA PHE A 97 11.67 18.98 -9.99
C PHE A 97 11.28 17.96 -11.05
N PHE A 98 12.26 17.33 -11.66
CA PHE A 98 12.14 16.11 -12.44
C PHE A 98 13.39 15.26 -12.27
N PHE A 99 13.28 13.99 -12.64
CA PHE A 99 14.34 13.01 -12.49
C PHE A 99 15.66 13.39 -13.21
N PRO A 100 16.83 12.86 -12.76
CA PRO A 100 17.02 11.74 -11.82
C PRO A 100 16.60 12.07 -10.39
N ALA A 101 16.20 11.01 -9.66
CA ALA A 101 15.88 11.07 -8.25
C ALA A 101 17.14 11.31 -7.39
N ALA A 102 16.92 11.66 -6.12
CA ALA A 102 17.99 11.67 -5.09
C ALA A 102 18.33 10.24 -4.65
N GLU A 103 19.51 10.07 -4.06
CA GLU A 103 19.83 8.88 -3.28
C GLU A 103 19.08 8.93 -1.92
N PRO A 104 18.71 7.76 -1.34
CA PRO A 104 19.02 6.42 -1.82
C PRO A 104 18.01 5.89 -2.85
N LEU A 105 18.51 5.11 -3.79
CA LEU A 105 17.67 4.28 -4.65
C LEU A 105 17.54 2.89 -4.05
N ASN A 106 16.43 2.22 -4.29
CA ASN A 106 16.31 0.82 -3.90
C ASN A 106 17.29 -0.03 -4.73
N PRO A 107 18.20 -0.80 -4.09
CA PRO A 107 19.27 -1.51 -4.80
C PRO A 107 18.78 -2.61 -5.75
N ILE A 108 17.50 -2.96 -5.72
CA ILE A 108 16.93 -3.95 -6.63
C ILE A 108 16.64 -3.38 -8.04
N TYR A 109 16.68 -2.05 -8.20
CA TYR A 109 16.47 -1.46 -9.53
C TYR A 109 17.61 -1.83 -10.47
N PRO A 110 17.31 -2.24 -11.72
CA PRO A 110 18.34 -2.46 -12.71
C PRO A 110 18.89 -1.14 -13.24
N ASP A 111 20.14 -1.15 -13.72
CA ASP A 111 20.83 0.03 -14.24
C ASP A 111 20.04 0.77 -15.33
N TYR A 112 19.23 0.03 -16.13
CA TYR A 112 18.47 0.67 -17.20
C TYR A 112 17.44 1.66 -16.64
N THR A 113 16.87 1.43 -15.46
CA THR A 113 15.92 2.35 -14.83
C THR A 113 16.57 3.71 -14.58
N VAL A 114 17.78 3.71 -14.01
CA VAL A 114 18.55 4.94 -13.73
C VAL A 114 18.94 5.65 -15.04
N ARG A 115 19.49 4.91 -16.02
CA ARG A 115 19.88 5.48 -17.32
C ARG A 115 18.72 6.12 -18.06
N TRP A 116 17.56 5.49 -18.08
CA TRP A 116 16.38 6.06 -18.74
C TRP A 116 15.82 7.26 -17.97
N ALA A 117 15.84 7.22 -16.65
CA ALA A 117 15.45 8.37 -15.83
C ALA A 117 16.33 9.60 -16.12
N GLU A 118 17.65 9.41 -16.22
CA GLU A 118 18.56 10.47 -16.66
C GLU A 118 18.27 10.95 -18.10
N TYR A 119 17.99 10.03 -19.01
CA TYR A 119 17.68 10.39 -20.39
C TYR A 119 16.45 11.29 -20.49
N PHE A 120 15.36 10.95 -19.78
CA PHE A 120 14.16 11.75 -19.70
C PHE A 120 14.42 13.08 -18.98
N GLY A 121 15.17 13.07 -17.91
CA GLY A 121 15.58 14.27 -17.19
C GLY A 121 16.32 15.26 -18.07
N ARG A 122 17.30 14.79 -18.85
CA ARG A 122 18.04 15.63 -19.82
C ARG A 122 17.14 16.17 -20.91
N ALA A 123 16.13 15.43 -21.35
CA ALA A 123 15.14 15.93 -22.31
C ALA A 123 14.32 17.08 -21.71
N ASN A 124 13.85 16.93 -20.47
CA ASN A 124 13.12 17.97 -19.75
C ASN A 124 13.99 19.20 -19.48
N ALA A 125 15.26 19.00 -19.08
CA ALA A 125 16.22 20.09 -18.87
C ALA A 125 16.34 20.99 -20.11
N ARG A 126 16.54 20.40 -21.29
CA ARG A 126 16.61 21.19 -22.55
C ARG A 126 15.36 22.04 -22.81
N GLU A 127 14.16 21.51 -22.50
CA GLU A 127 12.91 22.25 -22.67
C GLU A 127 12.78 23.40 -21.67
N PHE A 128 13.23 23.20 -20.43
CA PHE A 128 13.19 24.21 -19.37
C PHE A 128 14.26 25.29 -19.57
N ASP A 129 15.50 24.90 -19.93
CA ASP A 129 16.60 25.82 -20.25
C ASP A 129 16.21 26.76 -21.41
N GLY A 130 15.62 26.20 -22.46
CA GLY A 130 15.16 26.99 -23.63
C GLY A 130 14.08 28.01 -23.26
N ARG A 131 13.36 27.83 -22.18
CA ARG A 131 12.32 28.74 -21.63
C ARG A 131 12.80 29.58 -20.46
N ARG A 132 14.04 29.35 -19.99
CA ARG A 132 14.62 29.99 -18.80
C ARG A 132 13.80 29.71 -17.54
N TRP A 133 13.24 28.51 -17.42
CA TRP A 133 12.54 28.06 -16.24
C TRP A 133 13.49 27.36 -15.28
N LEU A 134 13.40 27.69 -14.00
CA LEU A 134 14.23 27.08 -12.97
C LEU A 134 13.70 25.69 -12.60
N TYR A 135 14.63 24.78 -12.41
CA TYR A 135 14.39 23.40 -11.97
C TYR A 135 15.57 22.86 -11.18
N TYR A 136 15.39 21.69 -10.56
CA TYR A 136 16.48 20.93 -9.97
C TYR A 136 16.23 19.43 -10.16
N THR A 137 17.27 18.61 -9.92
CA THR A 137 17.28 17.15 -10.04
C THR A 137 18.23 16.58 -9.00
N GLY A 138 18.08 15.31 -8.66
CA GLY A 138 19.02 14.61 -7.77
C GLY A 138 18.96 15.06 -6.32
N GLU A 139 17.93 15.76 -5.91
CA GLU A 139 17.76 16.27 -4.54
C GLU A 139 16.36 15.99 -4.03
N THR A 140 16.20 15.82 -2.73
CA THR A 140 14.93 15.72 -1.99
C THR A 140 14.17 14.41 -2.18
N PHE A 141 13.85 14.03 -3.41
CA PHE A 141 12.95 12.91 -3.68
C PHE A 141 13.76 11.67 -4.07
N ASP A 142 13.78 10.68 -3.16
CA ASP A 142 14.43 9.37 -3.37
C ASP A 142 13.45 8.33 -3.93
N MET A 143 13.96 7.17 -4.31
CA MET A 143 13.19 6.01 -4.76
C MET A 143 13.43 4.77 -3.89
N PHE A 144 13.62 4.95 -2.59
CA PHE A 144 13.94 3.83 -1.70
C PHE A 144 12.68 3.07 -1.25
N TYR A 145 11.65 3.80 -0.81
CA TYR A 145 10.40 3.19 -0.38
C TYR A 145 9.58 2.67 -1.57
N PRO A 146 9.20 1.38 -1.60
CA PRO A 146 8.58 0.77 -2.78
C PRO A 146 7.12 1.19 -3.04
N GLY A 147 6.49 1.91 -2.12
CA GLY A 147 5.07 2.29 -2.20
C GLY A 147 4.79 3.66 -2.79
N PHE A 148 5.80 4.36 -3.34
CA PHE A 148 5.61 5.61 -4.07
C PHE A 148 5.10 5.37 -5.50
N GLY A 149 4.50 6.41 -6.10
CA GLY A 149 3.98 6.40 -7.46
C GLY A 149 5.04 6.35 -8.57
N ASP A 150 6.32 6.46 -8.25
CA ASP A 150 7.45 6.25 -9.15
C ASP A 150 8.19 4.94 -8.86
N SER A 151 8.32 4.59 -7.58
CA SER A 151 9.07 3.42 -7.11
C SER A 151 8.37 2.11 -7.48
N TRP A 152 7.08 1.99 -7.18
CA TRP A 152 6.33 0.80 -7.54
C TRP A 152 6.33 0.52 -9.05
N PRO A 153 6.05 1.49 -9.93
CA PRO A 153 6.19 1.32 -11.38
C PRO A 153 7.56 0.81 -11.81
N SER A 154 8.62 1.30 -11.18
CA SER A 154 10.00 0.89 -11.49
C SER A 154 10.29 -0.55 -11.05
N LEU A 155 9.68 -1.03 -9.98
CA LEU A 155 9.78 -2.42 -9.53
C LEU A 155 9.07 -3.41 -10.47
N VAL A 156 8.10 -2.94 -11.24
CA VAL A 156 7.32 -3.77 -12.17
C VAL A 156 7.68 -3.53 -13.65
N GLY A 157 8.73 -2.77 -13.92
CA GLY A 157 9.37 -2.66 -15.23
C GLY A 157 9.20 -1.34 -15.97
N ALA A 158 8.33 -0.45 -15.53
CA ALA A 158 8.27 0.88 -16.10
C ALA A 158 9.48 1.75 -15.68
N ILE A 159 9.78 2.78 -16.42
CA ILE A 159 10.58 3.88 -15.90
C ILE A 159 9.64 4.80 -15.15
N GLY A 160 9.55 4.61 -13.83
CA GLY A 160 8.74 5.43 -12.93
C GLY A 160 9.45 6.72 -12.60
N MET A 161 8.74 7.85 -12.68
CA MET A 161 9.28 9.17 -12.41
C MET A 161 8.24 10.04 -11.71
N THR A 162 8.68 10.86 -10.77
CA THR A 162 7.88 11.93 -10.17
C THR A 162 8.32 13.28 -10.77
N TYR A 163 7.35 14.10 -11.15
CA TYR A 163 7.54 15.49 -11.53
C TYR A 163 6.82 16.39 -10.55
N GLU A 164 7.58 17.30 -9.93
CA GLU A 164 7.07 18.16 -8.87
C GLU A 164 7.06 19.62 -9.30
N GLN A 165 5.91 20.20 -9.42
CA GLN A 165 5.71 21.62 -9.67
C GLN A 165 5.58 22.39 -8.36
N ALA A 166 6.21 23.54 -8.24
CA ALA A 166 5.89 24.47 -7.16
C ALA A 166 4.41 24.83 -7.17
N GLY A 167 3.73 24.72 -6.03
CA GLY A 167 2.30 24.98 -5.97
C GLY A 167 1.66 24.46 -4.71
N SER A 168 1.25 23.20 -4.74
CA SER A 168 0.54 22.53 -3.65
C SER A 168 -0.77 23.24 -3.27
N GLY A 169 -1.41 22.80 -2.19
CA GLY A 169 -2.66 23.39 -1.70
C GLY A 169 -2.60 24.90 -1.38
N GLY A 170 -1.40 25.43 -1.15
CA GLY A 170 -1.22 26.85 -0.85
C GLY A 170 -1.18 27.79 -2.06
N ALA A 171 -1.11 27.28 -3.30
CA ALA A 171 -0.97 28.16 -4.46
C ALA A 171 -2.28 28.71 -5.01
N GLY A 172 -3.39 28.00 -4.88
CA GLY A 172 -4.69 28.45 -5.41
C GLY A 172 -4.65 28.74 -6.90
N LEU A 173 -5.28 29.82 -7.37
CA LEU A 173 -5.20 30.30 -8.74
C LEU A 173 -3.94 31.13 -9.01
N ALA A 174 -3.42 31.83 -8.01
CA ALA A 174 -2.20 32.63 -8.08
C ALA A 174 -1.66 32.89 -6.69
N VAL A 175 -0.35 32.79 -6.48
CA VAL A 175 0.31 33.10 -5.20
C VAL A 175 1.59 33.89 -5.43
N ARG A 176 1.86 34.88 -4.58
CA ARG A 176 3.12 35.63 -4.56
C ARG A 176 4.20 34.83 -3.87
N ARG A 177 5.30 34.61 -4.52
CA ARG A 177 6.50 33.96 -3.99
C ARG A 177 7.37 34.91 -3.18
N ARG A 178 8.32 34.36 -2.44
CA ARG A 178 9.30 35.14 -1.65
C ARG A 178 10.20 36.04 -2.52
N ASP A 179 10.43 35.64 -3.77
CA ASP A 179 11.22 36.42 -4.75
C ASP A 179 10.41 37.57 -5.38
N GLY A 180 9.14 37.76 -4.97
CA GLY A 180 8.24 38.78 -5.50
C GLY A 180 7.46 38.39 -6.75
N THR A 181 7.80 37.27 -7.40
CA THR A 181 7.06 36.79 -8.56
C THR A 181 5.69 36.23 -8.16
N VAL A 182 4.76 36.21 -9.12
CA VAL A 182 3.44 35.58 -8.93
C VAL A 182 3.39 34.30 -9.74
N LEU A 183 3.14 33.18 -9.05
CA LEU A 183 2.96 31.87 -9.66
C LEU A 183 1.47 31.62 -9.87
N SER A 184 1.04 31.52 -11.14
CA SER A 184 -0.35 31.25 -11.47
C SER A 184 -0.61 29.74 -11.71
N LEU A 185 -1.87 29.33 -11.66
CA LEU A 185 -2.30 27.99 -12.07
C LEU A 185 -1.97 27.72 -13.55
N HIS A 186 -2.05 28.75 -14.40
CA HIS A 186 -1.67 28.64 -15.82
C HIS A 186 -0.20 28.28 -15.99
N ASP A 187 0.70 28.92 -15.24
CA ASP A 187 2.14 28.62 -15.29
C ASP A 187 2.39 27.18 -14.86
N ARG A 188 1.80 26.77 -13.73
CA ARG A 188 1.93 25.40 -13.20
C ARG A 188 1.47 24.34 -14.20
N ALA A 189 0.27 24.52 -14.76
CA ALA A 189 -0.25 23.60 -15.77
C ALA A 189 0.62 23.60 -17.05
N THR A 190 1.18 24.75 -17.42
CA THR A 190 2.06 24.87 -18.59
C THR A 190 3.39 24.15 -18.37
N HIS A 191 4.01 24.27 -17.20
CA HIS A 191 5.24 23.56 -16.87
C HIS A 191 5.03 22.03 -16.92
N HIS A 192 4.00 21.51 -16.27
CA HIS A 192 3.66 20.08 -16.32
C HIS A 192 3.37 19.59 -17.75
N ARG A 193 2.63 20.37 -18.53
CA ARG A 193 2.36 20.05 -19.94
C ARG A 193 3.64 19.98 -20.77
N VAL A 194 4.58 20.89 -20.57
CA VAL A 194 5.86 20.90 -21.30
C VAL A 194 6.70 19.69 -20.91
N ALA A 195 6.84 19.39 -19.63
CA ALA A 195 7.58 18.21 -19.14
C ALA A 195 6.95 16.90 -19.67
N GLY A 196 5.63 16.75 -19.60
CA GLY A 196 4.93 15.58 -20.14
C GLY A 196 5.12 15.41 -21.65
N LEU A 197 5.00 16.47 -22.44
CA LEU A 197 5.23 16.44 -23.89
C LEU A 197 6.70 16.15 -24.23
N SER A 198 7.65 16.67 -23.45
CA SER A 198 9.08 16.36 -23.59
C SER A 198 9.34 14.87 -23.41
N THR A 199 8.77 14.29 -22.33
CA THR A 199 8.88 12.85 -22.03
C THR A 199 8.30 12.01 -23.17
N LEU A 200 7.12 12.34 -23.68
CA LEU A 200 6.49 11.63 -24.81
C LEU A 200 7.33 11.67 -26.08
N ARG A 201 7.93 12.84 -26.41
CA ARG A 201 8.83 12.97 -27.57
C ARG A 201 10.11 12.16 -27.38
N ALA A 202 10.71 12.23 -26.20
CA ALA A 202 11.90 11.47 -25.87
C ALA A 202 11.65 9.96 -25.96
N MET A 203 10.53 9.48 -25.42
CA MET A 203 10.11 8.08 -25.51
C MET A 203 9.91 7.65 -26.98
N ALA A 204 9.20 8.43 -27.77
CA ALA A 204 8.95 8.12 -29.17
C ALA A 204 10.26 8.04 -29.99
N GLY A 205 11.24 8.90 -29.66
CA GLY A 205 12.54 8.95 -30.35
C GLY A 205 13.41 7.71 -30.13
N ARG A 206 13.25 6.99 -29.01
CA ARG A 206 14.03 5.77 -28.69
C ARG A 206 13.14 4.57 -28.36
N LYS A 207 11.92 4.53 -28.88
CA LYS A 207 10.93 3.50 -28.53
C LYS A 207 11.42 2.05 -28.70
N THR A 208 12.17 1.78 -29.76
CA THR A 208 12.65 0.41 -30.03
C THR A 208 13.60 -0.07 -28.94
N GLU A 209 14.54 0.77 -28.54
CA GLU A 209 15.49 0.47 -27.47
C GLU A 209 14.77 0.30 -26.13
N LEU A 210 13.86 1.22 -25.79
CA LEU A 210 13.06 1.14 -24.58
C LEU A 210 12.25 -0.15 -24.51
N LEU A 211 11.62 -0.57 -25.62
CA LEU A 211 10.87 -1.84 -25.68
C LEU A 211 11.78 -3.07 -25.53
N GLN A 212 12.98 -3.04 -26.10
CA GLN A 212 13.95 -4.13 -25.98
C GLN A 212 14.42 -4.30 -24.53
N GLU A 213 14.73 -3.20 -23.86
CA GLU A 213 15.17 -3.21 -22.47
C GLU A 213 14.02 -3.56 -21.51
N PHE A 214 12.81 -3.07 -21.76
CA PHE A 214 11.62 -3.49 -21.04
C PHE A 214 11.37 -5.00 -21.15
N ALA A 215 11.51 -5.56 -22.34
CA ALA A 215 11.40 -7.00 -22.54
C ALA A 215 12.54 -7.76 -21.82
N ALA A 216 13.77 -7.20 -21.81
CA ALA A 216 14.89 -7.78 -21.07
C ALA A 216 14.64 -7.77 -19.55
N PHE A 217 14.11 -6.66 -19.01
CA PHE A 217 13.70 -6.57 -17.61
C PHE A 217 12.76 -7.73 -17.23
N HIS A 218 11.73 -7.98 -18.04
CA HIS A 218 10.77 -9.04 -17.73
C HIS A 218 11.34 -10.46 -17.84
N ARG A 219 12.42 -10.66 -18.59
CA ARG A 219 13.13 -11.94 -18.65
C ARG A 219 14.02 -12.23 -17.43
N THR A 220 14.49 -11.18 -16.76
CA THR A 220 15.45 -11.27 -15.64
C THR A 220 14.81 -10.97 -14.27
N GLN A 221 13.50 -11.10 -14.16
CA GLN A 221 12.78 -10.84 -12.91
C GLN A 221 13.25 -11.78 -11.79
N GLY A 222 13.81 -11.19 -10.72
CA GLY A 222 14.24 -11.93 -9.54
C GLY A 222 15.43 -12.89 -9.74
N ASP A 223 16.14 -12.83 -10.88
CA ASP A 223 17.34 -13.62 -11.10
C ASP A 223 18.39 -13.34 -10.02
N GLY A 224 18.97 -14.39 -9.45
CA GLY A 224 19.97 -14.30 -8.37
C GLY A 224 19.41 -13.93 -7.00
N GLN A 225 18.10 -13.84 -6.85
CA GLN A 225 17.43 -13.59 -5.57
C GLN A 225 16.85 -14.88 -4.99
N PRO A 226 16.90 -15.07 -3.65
CA PRO A 226 16.32 -16.24 -3.01
C PRO A 226 14.78 -16.20 -3.06
N ASP A 227 14.17 -17.37 -3.10
CA ASP A 227 12.75 -17.54 -2.80
C ASP A 227 12.50 -17.34 -1.31
N VAL A 228 11.25 -17.02 -0.95
CA VAL A 228 10.84 -16.92 0.45
C VAL A 228 9.82 -17.98 0.77
N LEU A 229 10.09 -18.74 1.82
CA LEU A 229 9.18 -19.69 2.44
C LEU A 229 8.50 -19.02 3.62
N LEU A 230 7.16 -19.15 3.70
CA LEU A 230 6.36 -18.69 4.82
C LEU A 230 5.76 -19.90 5.50
N VAL A 231 5.99 -20.03 6.80
CA VAL A 231 5.34 -21.06 7.60
C VAL A 231 4.06 -20.49 8.18
N PRO A 232 2.88 -20.97 7.73
CA PRO A 232 1.61 -20.42 8.20
C PRO A 232 1.48 -20.51 9.72
N GLY A 233 1.24 -19.38 10.36
CA GLY A 233 0.90 -19.28 11.75
C GLY A 233 -0.51 -19.83 12.06
N PRO A 234 -0.92 -19.83 13.32
CA PRO A 234 -2.23 -20.33 13.75
C PRO A 234 -3.40 -19.44 13.27
N ASP A 235 -3.13 -18.18 12.93
CA ASP A 235 -4.14 -17.27 12.39
C ASP A 235 -4.25 -17.40 10.86
N SER A 236 -5.12 -18.28 10.41
CA SER A 236 -5.37 -18.48 8.98
C SER A 236 -5.84 -17.22 8.26
N THR A 237 -6.41 -16.23 8.96
CA THR A 237 -6.89 -14.99 8.34
C THR A 237 -5.75 -14.01 8.06
N ALA A 238 -4.68 -14.01 8.85
CA ALA A 238 -3.46 -13.28 8.58
C ALA A 238 -2.78 -13.82 7.31
N VAL A 239 -2.57 -15.14 7.25
CA VAL A 239 -2.03 -15.83 6.05
C VAL A 239 -2.85 -15.51 4.81
N GLN A 240 -4.18 -15.62 4.88
CA GLN A 240 -5.06 -15.30 3.75
C GLN A 240 -4.93 -13.84 3.31
N SER A 241 -4.83 -12.92 4.27
CA SER A 241 -4.68 -11.49 3.97
C SER A 241 -3.34 -11.18 3.33
N LEU A 242 -2.26 -11.82 3.78
CA LEU A 242 -0.94 -11.75 3.16
C LEU A 242 -0.98 -12.25 1.71
N VAL A 243 -1.56 -13.44 1.47
CA VAL A 243 -1.69 -14.01 0.11
C VAL A 243 -2.51 -13.09 -0.78
N ALA A 244 -3.64 -12.58 -0.28
CA ALA A 244 -4.48 -11.65 -1.03
C ALA A 244 -3.74 -10.35 -1.39
N ALA A 245 -2.94 -9.79 -0.47
CA ALA A 245 -2.10 -8.62 -0.73
C ALA A 245 -1.08 -8.90 -1.85
N LEU A 246 -0.36 -10.04 -1.78
CA LEU A 246 0.59 -10.45 -2.81
C LEU A 246 -0.10 -10.65 -4.17
N GLN A 247 -1.23 -11.35 -4.20
CA GLN A 247 -1.98 -11.60 -5.44
C GLN A 247 -2.56 -10.30 -6.05
N THR A 248 -2.98 -9.35 -5.22
CA THR A 248 -3.41 -8.01 -5.69
C THR A 248 -2.26 -7.28 -6.40
N GLN A 249 -1.02 -7.53 -5.99
CA GLN A 249 0.18 -7.02 -6.64
C GLN A 249 0.60 -7.82 -7.89
N GLY A 250 -0.12 -8.89 -8.22
CA GLY A 250 0.22 -9.79 -9.32
C GLY A 250 1.36 -10.76 -8.99
N VAL A 251 1.67 -10.93 -7.71
CA VAL A 251 2.66 -11.91 -7.23
C VAL A 251 1.99 -13.26 -7.06
N SER A 252 2.56 -14.28 -7.67
CA SER A 252 2.13 -15.67 -7.52
C SER A 252 2.67 -16.26 -6.23
N VAL A 253 1.83 -17.03 -5.54
CA VAL A 253 2.18 -17.74 -4.32
C VAL A 253 1.89 -19.22 -4.51
N ASP A 254 2.87 -20.08 -4.21
CA ASP A 254 2.72 -21.52 -4.22
C ASP A 254 2.46 -22.02 -2.77
N ARG A 255 1.89 -23.22 -2.65
CA ARG A 255 1.68 -23.92 -1.37
C ARG A 255 2.19 -25.35 -1.44
N SER A 256 2.88 -25.81 -0.42
CA SER A 256 3.29 -27.19 -0.33
C SER A 256 2.11 -28.12 -0.01
N THR A 257 2.02 -29.25 -0.75
CA THR A 257 0.99 -30.28 -0.55
C THR A 257 1.46 -31.40 0.37
N ARG A 258 2.74 -31.40 0.76
CA ARG A 258 3.37 -32.36 1.68
C ARG A 258 4.49 -31.67 2.46
N PRO A 259 4.91 -32.21 3.61
CA PRO A 259 6.09 -31.70 4.31
C PRO A 259 7.35 -31.94 3.46
N PHE A 260 8.34 -31.06 3.61
CA PHE A 260 9.61 -31.12 2.87
C PHE A 260 10.76 -30.56 3.70
N ARG A 261 11.99 -30.85 3.25
CA ARG A 261 13.22 -30.23 3.78
C ARG A 261 13.82 -29.27 2.77
N ALA A 262 14.35 -28.17 3.25
CA ALA A 262 15.09 -27.20 2.47
C ALA A 262 16.16 -26.51 3.31
N ALA A 263 17.31 -26.23 2.70
CA ALA A 263 18.29 -25.32 3.30
C ALA A 263 17.75 -23.88 3.21
N ALA A 264 17.43 -23.29 4.36
CA ALA A 264 16.83 -21.98 4.42
C ALA A 264 17.42 -21.13 5.56
N ARG A 265 17.52 -19.84 5.32
CA ARG A 265 18.00 -18.84 6.29
C ARG A 265 16.77 -18.13 6.90
N PRO A 266 16.58 -18.17 8.23
CA PRO A 266 15.48 -17.48 8.87
C PRO A 266 15.61 -15.97 8.69
N HIS A 267 14.48 -15.29 8.54
CA HIS A 267 14.47 -13.84 8.68
C HIS A 267 14.71 -13.44 10.15
N PRO A 268 15.28 -12.26 10.44
CA PRO A 268 15.55 -11.83 11.80
C PRO A 268 14.33 -11.97 12.72
N GLY A 269 14.53 -12.54 13.91
CA GLY A 269 13.46 -12.76 14.89
C GLY A 269 12.75 -14.13 14.77
N PHE A 270 13.09 -14.94 13.79
CA PHE A 270 12.59 -16.32 13.67
C PHE A 270 13.70 -17.35 13.88
N ASP A 271 13.30 -18.53 14.35
CA ASP A 271 14.21 -19.64 14.60
C ASP A 271 14.59 -20.35 13.31
N SER A 272 15.80 -20.95 13.28
CA SER A 272 16.26 -21.76 12.17
C SER A 272 15.45 -23.07 12.05
N ARG A 273 15.11 -23.45 10.81
CA ARG A 273 14.50 -24.73 10.49
C ARG A 273 14.97 -25.27 9.16
N GLU A 274 14.94 -26.58 9.02
CA GLU A 274 15.13 -27.29 7.77
C GLU A 274 13.89 -28.09 7.35
N ASP A 275 13.01 -28.40 8.32
CA ASP A 275 11.79 -29.17 8.11
C ASP A 275 10.59 -28.22 8.01
N PHE A 276 9.93 -28.24 6.87
CA PHE A 276 8.79 -27.37 6.55
C PHE A 276 7.52 -28.21 6.47
N PRO A 277 6.44 -27.80 7.20
CA PRO A 277 5.19 -28.55 7.22
C PRO A 277 4.42 -28.44 5.90
N VAL A 278 3.43 -29.33 5.72
CA VAL A 278 2.42 -29.16 4.68
C VAL A 278 1.72 -27.81 4.84
N GLY A 279 1.42 -27.14 3.73
CA GLY A 279 0.79 -25.81 3.76
C GLY A 279 1.78 -24.65 3.79
N THR A 280 3.10 -24.91 3.92
CA THR A 280 4.14 -23.88 3.76
C THR A 280 3.95 -23.16 2.44
N LEU A 281 3.90 -21.83 2.47
CA LEU A 281 3.81 -21.01 1.27
C LEU A 281 5.18 -20.71 0.70
N ARG A 282 5.27 -20.59 -0.61
CA ARG A 282 6.47 -20.18 -1.31
C ARG A 282 6.19 -18.99 -2.22
N VAL A 283 6.92 -17.94 -2.02
CA VAL A 283 6.96 -16.77 -2.91
C VAL A 283 8.24 -16.85 -3.73
N ARG A 284 8.10 -17.20 -5.00
CA ARG A 284 9.25 -17.34 -5.89
C ARG A 284 9.81 -15.96 -6.23
N ALA A 285 11.12 -15.81 -6.16
CA ALA A 285 11.81 -14.63 -6.68
C ALA A 285 11.69 -14.57 -8.21
N ARG A 286 11.85 -15.70 -8.88
CA ARG A 286 11.80 -15.79 -10.35
C ARG A 286 10.36 -15.97 -10.84
N GLN A 287 9.65 -14.86 -11.01
CA GLN A 287 8.29 -14.78 -11.55
C GLN A 287 8.04 -13.43 -12.23
N ALA A 288 6.89 -13.25 -12.87
CA ALA A 288 6.56 -12.04 -13.63
C ALA A 288 6.65 -10.73 -12.82
N ARG A 289 6.45 -10.78 -11.50
CA ARG A 289 6.59 -9.68 -10.55
C ARG A 289 7.73 -9.93 -9.55
N GLY A 290 8.80 -10.60 -9.98
CA GLY A 290 9.84 -11.10 -9.11
C GLY A 290 10.54 -10.03 -8.28
N ARG A 291 10.95 -8.91 -8.89
CA ARG A 291 11.59 -7.81 -8.14
C ARG A 291 10.66 -7.21 -7.09
N LEU A 292 9.40 -7.02 -7.43
CA LEU A 292 8.40 -6.57 -6.47
C LEU A 292 8.20 -7.60 -5.35
N ALA A 293 8.07 -8.89 -5.70
CA ALA A 293 7.93 -9.96 -4.72
C ALA A 293 9.10 -9.98 -3.73
N VAL A 294 10.34 -9.94 -4.22
CA VAL A 294 11.54 -9.87 -3.38
C VAL A 294 11.49 -8.66 -2.46
N THR A 295 11.19 -7.48 -3.00
CA THR A 295 11.15 -6.23 -2.22
C THR A 295 10.11 -6.29 -1.10
N LEU A 296 8.94 -6.87 -1.35
CA LEU A 296 7.86 -7.00 -0.35
C LEU A 296 8.15 -8.07 0.70
N MET A 297 8.97 -9.05 0.35
CA MET A 297 9.27 -10.19 1.25
C MET A 297 10.58 -10.00 2.02
N GLN A 298 11.48 -9.11 1.59
CA GLN A 298 12.75 -8.86 2.27
C GLN A 298 12.56 -8.38 3.71
N PRO A 299 13.33 -8.91 4.69
CA PRO A 299 13.31 -8.43 6.07
C PRO A 299 13.90 -7.01 6.17
N GLU A 300 14.95 -6.76 5.41
CA GLU A 300 15.72 -5.51 5.43
C GLU A 300 16.12 -5.11 4.00
N THR A 301 16.32 -3.81 3.79
CA THR A 301 17.04 -3.30 2.62
C THR A 301 18.13 -2.36 3.15
N LEU A 302 19.36 -2.70 2.86
CA LEU A 302 20.50 -1.91 3.31
C LEU A 302 20.58 -0.61 2.52
N LEU A 303 20.82 0.49 3.22
CA LEU A 303 21.22 1.75 2.61
C LEU A 303 22.70 1.65 2.19
N ALA A 304 23.05 2.33 1.10
CA ALA A 304 24.43 2.46 0.70
C ALA A 304 25.25 3.23 1.78
N ASP A 305 26.56 2.97 1.83
CA ASP A 305 27.46 3.63 2.78
C ASP A 305 27.35 5.15 2.67
N GLY A 306 27.27 5.81 3.83
CA GLY A 306 27.18 7.27 3.92
C GLY A 306 25.77 7.85 3.83
N ILE A 307 24.74 7.03 3.57
CA ILE A 307 23.33 7.45 3.58
C ILE A 307 22.74 7.13 4.96
N SER A 308 22.31 8.18 5.67
CA SER A 308 21.79 8.07 7.04
C SER A 308 20.27 8.18 7.14
N SER A 309 19.58 8.60 6.07
CA SER A 309 18.13 8.79 6.07
C SER A 309 17.52 8.61 4.68
N THR A 310 16.24 8.30 4.66
CA THR A 310 15.38 8.27 3.48
C THR A 310 14.39 9.44 3.54
N TYR A 311 13.75 9.75 2.41
CA TYR A 311 12.70 10.77 2.34
C TYR A 311 11.55 10.47 3.30
N ASP A 312 11.19 9.19 3.40
CA ASP A 312 10.11 8.72 4.26
C ASP A 312 10.48 7.34 4.85
N ILE A 313 9.98 7.06 6.06
CA ILE A 313 10.17 5.77 6.72
C ILE A 313 8.83 5.07 6.80
N THR A 314 8.65 4.04 5.99
CA THR A 314 7.42 3.24 6.00
C THR A 314 7.78 1.76 5.99
N ALA A 315 7.17 0.98 6.89
CA ALA A 315 7.29 -0.47 6.91
C ALA A 315 6.86 -1.07 5.56
N ARG A 316 7.57 -2.09 5.09
CA ARG A 316 7.29 -2.69 3.77
C ARG A 316 7.33 -4.22 3.76
N SER A 317 8.00 -4.85 4.74
CA SER A 317 8.13 -6.31 4.79
C SER A 317 6.80 -6.95 5.18
N LEU A 318 6.14 -7.60 4.24
CA LEU A 318 4.84 -8.23 4.47
C LEU A 318 4.88 -9.36 5.50
N PRO A 319 5.91 -10.24 5.57
CA PRO A 319 5.97 -11.26 6.61
C PRO A 319 5.80 -10.67 8.02
N TYR A 320 6.55 -9.62 8.36
CA TYR A 320 6.43 -8.98 9.65
C TYR A 320 5.11 -8.26 9.86
N ALA A 321 4.59 -7.61 8.81
CA ALA A 321 3.33 -6.88 8.89
C ALA A 321 2.13 -7.80 9.19
N TYR A 322 2.21 -9.05 8.73
CA TYR A 322 1.18 -10.07 8.97
C TYR A 322 1.53 -11.06 10.06
N GLY A 323 2.72 -10.95 10.69
CA GLY A 323 3.16 -11.81 11.77
C GLY A 323 3.48 -13.25 11.33
N GLU A 324 3.90 -13.44 10.08
CA GLU A 324 4.19 -14.76 9.53
C GLU A 324 5.68 -15.08 9.56
N GLU A 325 6.01 -16.29 9.99
CA GLU A 325 7.38 -16.80 10.00
C GLU A 325 7.93 -16.95 8.58
N ALA A 326 9.11 -16.36 8.30
CA ALA A 326 9.69 -16.30 6.97
C ALA A 326 11.14 -16.77 6.92
N HIS A 327 11.50 -17.43 5.81
CA HIS A 327 12.84 -17.95 5.54
C HIS A 327 13.21 -17.73 4.08
N SER A 328 14.43 -17.28 3.82
CA SER A 328 14.98 -17.19 2.46
C SER A 328 15.67 -18.49 2.06
N THR A 329 15.44 -18.98 0.84
CA THR A 329 16.05 -20.20 0.33
C THR A 329 16.50 -20.08 -1.12
N ASP A 330 17.66 -20.65 -1.41
CA ASP A 330 18.16 -20.89 -2.77
C ASP A 330 17.86 -22.35 -3.22
N ASP A 331 17.31 -23.15 -2.30
CA ASP A 331 16.99 -24.55 -2.53
C ASP A 331 15.59 -24.67 -3.15
N VAL A 332 15.57 -25.05 -4.43
CA VAL A 332 14.34 -25.21 -5.21
C VAL A 332 13.84 -26.63 -5.11
N THR A 333 13.11 -26.94 -4.06
CA THR A 333 12.41 -28.24 -3.97
C THR A 333 11.15 -28.23 -4.83
N GLU A 334 11.13 -29.01 -5.90
CA GLU A 334 9.95 -29.18 -6.77
C GLU A 334 8.89 -30.13 -6.20
N ALA A 335 9.11 -30.68 -5.04
CA ALA A 335 8.31 -31.77 -4.50
C ALA A 335 6.97 -31.32 -3.95
N GLY A 336 5.90 -31.49 -4.70
CA GLY A 336 4.52 -31.34 -4.22
C GLY A 336 4.11 -29.90 -3.96
N ILE A 337 4.47 -29.00 -4.86
CA ILE A 337 4.08 -27.58 -4.80
C ILE A 337 2.91 -27.35 -5.78
N GLU A 338 1.85 -26.70 -5.31
CA GLU A 338 0.74 -26.24 -6.13
C GLU A 338 0.63 -24.71 -6.11
N LEU A 339 0.29 -24.11 -7.24
CA LEU A 339 -0.03 -22.69 -7.31
C LEU A 339 -1.34 -22.43 -6.58
N LEU A 340 -1.36 -21.48 -5.63
CA LEU A 340 -2.59 -21.06 -5.00
C LEU A 340 -3.47 -20.31 -5.99
N PRO A 341 -4.75 -20.68 -6.11
CA PRO A 341 -5.70 -19.90 -6.88
C PRO A 341 -5.87 -18.51 -6.27
N ALA A 342 -6.40 -17.56 -7.05
CA ALA A 342 -6.78 -16.26 -6.52
C ALA A 342 -7.71 -16.45 -5.31
N MET A 343 -7.40 -15.74 -4.22
CA MET A 343 -8.22 -15.79 -3.02
C MET A 343 -9.61 -15.23 -3.33
N ALA A 344 -10.65 -16.04 -3.10
CA ALA A 344 -12.00 -15.56 -3.15
C ALA A 344 -12.26 -14.65 -1.92
N GLU A 345 -13.04 -13.59 -2.14
CA GLU A 345 -13.57 -12.83 -1.00
C GLU A 345 -14.39 -13.75 -0.09
N ASP A 346 -14.28 -13.56 1.22
CA ASP A 346 -15.05 -14.34 2.18
C ASP A 346 -16.55 -14.13 1.93
N ARG A 347 -17.23 -15.21 1.61
CA ARG A 347 -18.68 -15.16 1.56
C ARG A 347 -19.22 -14.99 2.96
N ALA A 348 -20.11 -14.02 3.14
CA ALA A 348 -20.82 -13.83 4.39
C ALA A 348 -21.51 -15.15 4.81
N THR A 349 -21.03 -15.75 5.90
CA THR A 349 -21.68 -16.92 6.50
C THR A 349 -22.98 -16.46 7.14
N GLN A 350 -24.07 -17.15 6.86
CA GLN A 350 -25.34 -16.85 7.53
C GLN A 350 -25.26 -17.30 8.99
N VAL A 351 -25.57 -16.40 9.90
CA VAL A 351 -25.70 -16.70 11.31
C VAL A 351 -27.00 -17.47 11.54
N GLN A 352 -26.93 -18.61 12.23
CA GLN A 352 -28.11 -19.36 12.64
C GLN A 352 -28.83 -18.61 13.78
N PRO A 353 -30.11 -18.19 13.61
CA PRO A 353 -30.89 -17.61 14.69
C PRO A 353 -31.15 -18.66 15.80
N GLY A 354 -31.30 -18.21 17.04
CA GLY A 354 -31.66 -19.07 18.16
C GLY A 354 -30.51 -19.75 18.89
N ALA A 355 -29.24 -19.49 18.52
CA ALA A 355 -28.10 -19.94 19.31
C ALA A 355 -28.05 -19.25 20.69
N TYR A 356 -27.55 -19.95 21.72
CA TYR A 356 -27.28 -19.34 23.02
C TYR A 356 -26.33 -18.15 22.91
N GLY A 357 -25.37 -18.24 22.02
CA GLY A 357 -24.44 -17.17 21.65
C GLY A 357 -23.47 -17.63 20.59
N TRP A 358 -22.47 -16.80 20.36
CA TRP A 358 -21.41 -17.06 19.39
C TRP A 358 -20.05 -16.79 19.97
N LEU A 359 -19.10 -17.64 19.65
CA LEU A 359 -17.68 -17.42 19.91
C LEU A 359 -16.99 -16.97 18.62
N VAL A 360 -16.11 -15.98 18.77
CA VAL A 360 -15.33 -15.37 17.69
C VAL A 360 -13.86 -15.44 18.08
N PRO A 361 -12.98 -16.07 17.29
CA PRO A 361 -11.55 -16.16 17.60
C PRO A 361 -10.88 -14.79 17.39
N PRO A 362 -9.79 -14.47 18.12
CA PRO A 362 -9.07 -13.20 18.00
C PRO A 362 -8.13 -13.22 16.81
N THR A 363 -8.68 -13.21 15.59
CA THR A 363 -7.90 -13.27 14.35
C THR A 363 -7.68 -11.88 13.74
N TYR A 364 -6.69 -11.78 12.87
CA TYR A 364 -6.29 -10.52 12.19
C TYR A 364 -7.48 -9.77 11.57
N ARG A 365 -8.41 -10.49 10.93
CA ARG A 365 -9.56 -9.90 10.22
C ARG A 365 -10.76 -9.57 11.10
N VAL A 366 -10.76 -9.97 12.35
CA VAL A 366 -11.92 -9.81 13.24
C VAL A 366 -12.06 -8.41 13.82
N ALA A 367 -10.95 -7.68 14.01
CA ALA A 367 -10.98 -6.39 14.73
C ALA A 367 -11.97 -5.38 14.13
N GLY A 368 -11.94 -5.15 12.82
CA GLY A 368 -12.85 -4.23 12.15
C GLY A 368 -14.33 -4.61 12.27
N PRO A 369 -14.72 -5.85 11.90
CA PRO A 369 -16.07 -6.36 12.13
C PRO A 369 -16.53 -6.28 13.58
N LEU A 370 -15.68 -6.62 14.54
CA LEU A 370 -16.00 -6.56 15.97
C LEU A 370 -16.29 -5.12 16.41
N TYR A 371 -15.48 -4.16 16.00
CA TYR A 371 -15.73 -2.75 16.33
C TYR A 371 -17.00 -2.21 15.69
N ARG A 372 -17.31 -2.57 14.45
CA ARG A 372 -18.61 -2.20 13.84
C ARG A 372 -19.79 -2.82 14.61
N PHE A 373 -19.67 -4.07 15.03
CA PHE A 373 -20.69 -4.75 15.83
C PHE A 373 -20.94 -4.01 17.18
N VAL A 374 -19.88 -3.70 17.92
CA VAL A 374 -19.99 -3.00 19.21
C VAL A 374 -20.46 -1.55 19.03
N ALA A 375 -19.98 -0.84 18.00
CA ALA A 375 -20.42 0.52 17.69
C ALA A 375 -21.91 0.61 17.32
N ALA A 376 -22.45 -0.46 16.74
CA ALA A 376 -23.89 -0.60 16.47
C ALA A 376 -24.70 -1.01 17.73
N GLY A 377 -24.10 -1.02 18.92
CA GLY A 377 -24.73 -1.38 20.18
C GLY A 377 -24.73 -2.88 20.49
N GLY A 378 -23.97 -3.68 19.78
CA GLY A 378 -23.77 -5.09 20.06
C GLY A 378 -22.98 -5.30 21.38
N ARG A 379 -23.31 -6.33 22.13
CA ARG A 379 -22.59 -6.70 23.35
C ARG A 379 -21.67 -7.87 23.07
N ALA A 380 -20.40 -7.73 23.44
CA ALA A 380 -19.37 -8.73 23.25
C ALA A 380 -18.45 -8.77 24.47
N PHE A 381 -17.96 -9.94 24.83
CA PHE A 381 -17.11 -10.15 26.01
C PHE A 381 -15.83 -10.87 25.60
N ALA A 382 -14.68 -10.23 25.76
CA ALA A 382 -13.39 -10.84 25.53
C ALA A 382 -12.97 -11.73 26.71
N ILE A 383 -12.51 -12.94 26.42
CA ILE A 383 -12.04 -13.91 27.40
C ILE A 383 -10.52 -13.90 27.39
N PRO A 384 -9.85 -13.43 28.46
CA PRO A 384 -8.42 -13.16 28.46
C PRO A 384 -7.52 -14.40 28.57
N ALA A 385 -8.07 -15.57 28.82
CA ALA A 385 -7.34 -16.83 28.95
C ALA A 385 -7.81 -17.83 27.89
N GLU A 386 -6.96 -18.78 27.53
CA GLU A 386 -7.36 -19.95 26.73
C GLU A 386 -8.42 -20.77 27.45
N PHE A 387 -9.39 -21.31 26.72
CA PHE A 387 -10.48 -22.13 27.25
C PHE A 387 -10.97 -23.15 26.21
N GLN A 388 -11.81 -24.08 26.66
CA GLN A 388 -12.46 -25.08 25.80
C GLN A 388 -13.98 -24.97 25.90
N VAL A 389 -14.64 -25.15 24.74
CA VAL A 389 -16.10 -25.27 24.63
C VAL A 389 -16.41 -26.38 23.66
N SER A 390 -17.21 -27.34 24.07
CA SER A 390 -17.59 -28.53 23.29
C SER A 390 -16.39 -29.26 22.69
N GLY A 391 -15.31 -29.42 23.48
CA GLY A 391 -14.07 -30.06 23.06
C GLY A 391 -13.19 -29.26 22.09
N MET A 392 -13.55 -28.02 21.74
CA MET A 392 -12.72 -27.14 20.94
C MET A 392 -11.96 -26.15 21.82
N SER A 393 -10.66 -25.99 21.52
CA SER A 393 -9.82 -24.97 22.16
C SER A 393 -10.04 -23.59 21.51
N TRP A 394 -10.15 -22.57 22.34
CA TRP A 394 -10.31 -21.18 22.01
C TRP A 394 -9.16 -20.37 22.60
N PRO A 395 -8.38 -19.65 21.80
CA PRO A 395 -7.25 -18.89 22.31
C PRO A 395 -7.68 -17.72 23.18
N ALA A 396 -6.78 -17.25 24.03
CA ALA A 396 -6.95 -16.02 24.80
C ALA A 396 -7.30 -14.84 23.88
N GLY A 397 -8.23 -13.98 24.31
CA GLY A 397 -8.75 -12.89 23.49
C GLY A 397 -9.94 -13.26 22.60
N SER A 398 -10.36 -14.53 22.56
CA SER A 398 -11.61 -14.94 21.93
C SER A 398 -12.79 -14.20 22.55
N VAL A 399 -13.78 -13.86 21.71
CA VAL A 399 -14.90 -13.01 22.11
C VAL A 399 -16.20 -13.82 22.12
N PHE A 400 -16.94 -13.74 23.23
CA PHE A 400 -18.30 -14.28 23.34
C PHE A 400 -19.34 -13.19 23.03
N VAL A 401 -20.29 -13.48 22.14
CA VAL A 401 -21.45 -12.64 21.81
C VAL A 401 -22.69 -13.37 22.31
N PRO A 402 -23.41 -12.82 23.32
CA PRO A 402 -24.66 -13.43 23.79
C PRO A 402 -25.74 -13.46 22.73
N GLY A 403 -26.48 -14.56 22.64
CA GLY A 403 -27.50 -14.79 21.63
C GLY A 403 -28.80 -14.02 21.88
N ASN A 404 -29.28 -13.32 20.86
CA ASN A 404 -30.63 -12.83 20.66
C ASN A 404 -30.81 -12.44 19.20
N ASP A 405 -32.06 -12.19 18.78
CA ASP A 405 -32.36 -11.86 17.37
C ASP A 405 -31.65 -10.59 16.88
N GLU A 406 -31.52 -9.61 17.73
CA GLU A 406 -30.82 -8.36 17.43
C GLU A 406 -29.31 -8.57 17.27
N ALA A 407 -28.71 -9.43 18.11
CA ALA A 407 -27.28 -9.78 18.00
C ALA A 407 -27.00 -10.54 16.69
N ALA A 408 -27.87 -11.47 16.29
CA ALA A 408 -27.74 -12.18 15.02
C ALA A 408 -27.75 -11.23 13.82
N SER A 409 -28.70 -10.27 13.79
CA SER A 409 -28.80 -9.25 12.77
C SER A 409 -27.56 -8.34 12.73
N ARG A 410 -27.04 -7.92 13.89
CA ARG A 410 -25.86 -7.10 13.99
C ARG A 410 -24.57 -7.84 13.60
N LEU A 411 -24.45 -9.12 13.94
CA LEU A 411 -23.35 -9.97 13.48
C LEU A 411 -23.28 -9.98 11.95
N GLN A 412 -24.46 -10.16 11.31
CA GLN A 412 -24.54 -10.18 9.86
C GLN A 412 -24.16 -8.82 9.24
N SER A 413 -24.74 -7.73 9.73
CA SER A 413 -24.53 -6.39 9.17
C SER A 413 -23.13 -5.84 9.42
N SER A 414 -22.47 -6.25 10.48
CA SER A 414 -21.07 -5.87 10.79
C SER A 414 -20.04 -6.67 10.01
N GLY A 415 -20.42 -7.81 9.42
CA GLY A 415 -19.51 -8.79 8.82
C GLY A 415 -18.85 -9.73 9.84
N LEU A 416 -19.19 -9.63 11.14
CA LEU A 416 -18.61 -10.48 12.20
C LEU A 416 -19.11 -11.93 12.10
N ALA A 417 -20.26 -12.13 11.47
CA ALA A 417 -20.85 -13.43 11.18
C ALA A 417 -19.88 -14.41 10.48
N ALA A 418 -19.00 -13.90 9.62
CA ALA A 418 -18.02 -14.72 8.88
C ALA A 418 -17.04 -15.47 9.80
N PHE A 419 -16.85 -14.98 11.02
CA PHE A 419 -15.90 -15.52 12.02
C PHE A 419 -16.60 -16.17 13.22
N ALA A 420 -17.92 -16.03 13.33
CA ALA A 420 -18.71 -16.43 14.48
C ALA A 420 -19.09 -17.92 14.40
N ARG A 421 -18.90 -18.65 15.50
CA ARG A 421 -19.36 -20.03 15.67
C ARG A 421 -20.40 -20.08 16.76
N ALA A 422 -21.57 -20.63 16.46
CA ALA A 422 -22.66 -20.81 17.40
C ALA A 422 -22.26 -21.73 18.56
N VAL A 423 -22.74 -21.44 19.76
CA VAL A 423 -22.61 -22.27 20.97
C VAL A 423 -23.96 -22.45 21.59
N ASP A 424 -24.18 -23.65 22.19
CA ASP A 424 -25.46 -24.07 22.77
C ASP A 424 -25.55 -23.79 24.26
N GLY A 425 -24.47 -23.28 24.87
CA GLY A 425 -24.39 -23.00 26.32
C GLY A 425 -23.47 -21.84 26.64
N GLY A 426 -23.63 -21.29 27.84
CA GLY A 426 -22.90 -20.12 28.35
C GLY A 426 -21.68 -20.45 29.18
N THR A 427 -21.22 -21.69 29.20
CA THR A 427 -20.10 -22.12 30.02
C THR A 427 -19.02 -22.83 29.19
N THR A 428 -17.78 -22.74 29.67
CA THR A 428 -16.65 -23.54 29.16
C THR A 428 -16.79 -24.98 29.63
N ASP A 429 -16.04 -25.92 29.04
CA ASP A 429 -15.98 -27.32 29.46
C ASP A 429 -15.49 -27.46 30.92
N ALA A 430 -14.79 -26.46 31.45
CA ALA A 430 -14.39 -26.36 32.87
C ALA A 430 -15.45 -25.69 33.76
N GLY A 431 -16.67 -25.41 33.26
CA GLY A 431 -17.77 -24.81 34.00
C GLY A 431 -17.66 -23.31 34.27
N ARG A 432 -16.76 -22.59 33.58
CA ARG A 432 -16.64 -21.13 33.72
C ARG A 432 -17.63 -20.44 32.81
N ASP A 433 -18.28 -19.39 33.30
CA ASP A 433 -19.20 -18.55 32.55
C ASP A 433 -18.46 -17.76 31.42
N LEU A 434 -19.04 -17.73 30.21
CA LEU A 434 -18.47 -17.03 29.04
C LEU A 434 -18.75 -15.53 29.06
N GLY A 435 -19.74 -15.05 29.82
CA GLY A 435 -20.21 -13.65 29.78
C GLY A 435 -19.95 -12.86 31.08
N THR A 436 -19.41 -13.52 32.14
CA THR A 436 -19.19 -12.89 33.44
C THR A 436 -17.85 -13.35 34.05
N GLY A 437 -17.56 -12.90 35.27
CA GLY A 437 -16.33 -13.29 35.96
C GLY A 437 -15.09 -12.66 35.36
N SER A 438 -14.26 -13.47 34.72
CA SER A 438 -13.00 -12.99 34.08
C SER A 438 -13.19 -12.42 32.68
N ALA A 439 -14.40 -12.50 32.11
CA ALA A 439 -14.68 -11.96 30.80
C ALA A 439 -14.81 -10.40 30.83
N VAL A 440 -14.23 -9.74 29.87
CA VAL A 440 -14.14 -8.28 29.79
C VAL A 440 -15.10 -7.76 28.72
N LEU A 441 -16.00 -6.83 29.05
CA LEU A 441 -16.90 -6.20 28.09
C LEU A 441 -16.08 -5.43 27.07
N VAL A 442 -16.24 -5.77 25.80
CA VAL A 442 -15.62 -5.02 24.69
C VAL A 442 -16.38 -3.73 24.46
N SER A 443 -15.69 -2.62 24.52
CA SER A 443 -16.25 -1.28 24.29
C SER A 443 -15.75 -0.73 22.96
N ALA A 444 -16.60 0.02 22.26
CA ALA A 444 -16.18 0.77 21.06
C ALA A 444 -15.09 1.79 21.49
N PRO A 445 -13.95 1.85 20.77
CA PRO A 445 -12.91 2.81 21.08
C PRO A 445 -13.40 4.23 20.83
N ARG A 446 -12.99 5.16 21.69
CA ARG A 446 -13.14 6.59 21.44
C ARG A 446 -11.82 7.09 20.89
N ILE A 447 -11.84 7.47 19.61
CA ILE A 447 -10.65 7.96 18.91
C ILE A 447 -10.76 9.47 18.81
N GLY A 448 -9.80 10.18 19.43
CA GLY A 448 -9.60 11.61 19.25
C GLY A 448 -8.51 11.86 18.21
N VAL A 449 -8.78 12.70 17.22
CA VAL A 449 -7.76 13.15 16.28
C VAL A 449 -7.33 14.55 16.67
N LEU A 450 -6.07 14.70 17.06
CA LEU A 450 -5.47 16.01 17.28
C LEU A 450 -5.08 16.59 15.92
N THR A 451 -5.57 17.79 15.64
CA THR A 451 -5.26 18.52 14.42
C THR A 451 -4.68 19.89 14.75
N GLY A 452 -3.73 20.39 13.95
CA GLY A 452 -3.13 21.69 14.16
C GLY A 452 -1.83 21.86 13.41
N ALA A 453 -1.19 23.01 13.55
CA ALA A 453 0.14 23.23 12.98
C ALA A 453 1.16 22.26 13.59
N GLY A 454 1.88 21.51 12.75
CA GLY A 454 2.85 20.51 13.18
C GLY A 454 2.33 19.09 13.27
N PHE A 455 1.06 18.83 12.96
CA PHE A 455 0.51 17.47 12.77
C PHE A 455 0.36 17.18 11.28
N TRP A 456 0.89 16.06 10.85
CA TRP A 456 0.90 15.56 9.46
C TRP A 456 -0.06 14.39 9.33
#